data_ef307a7728d3042dcefe50646793feee
#
_entry.id   ef307a7728d3042dcefe50646793feee
#
_cell.length_a   1.000
_cell.length_b   1.000
_cell.length_c   1.000
_cell.angle_alpha   90.00
_cell.angle_beta   90.00
_cell.angle_gamma   90.00
#
_symmetry.space_group_name_H-M   'P 1'
#
loop_
_entity.id
_entity.type
_entity.pdbx_description
1 polymer ?
#
loop_
_entity_poly.entity_id
_entity_poly.type
_entity_poly.pdbx_seq_one_letter_code
_entity_poly.pdbx_strand_id
1 'polypeptide(L)'
;MTPFWQLAADSDAVAVIDEQNIALTYRELAQSVAALAETLPARALVFCLCDNSPGALVGYLACLNARAVPLMLDKTIAPELLQQLLDIYRPGFIWQQGAEGYALEDLQQPAPEMDDSLALLIATSGSTGSPKLVRQSYQNLLANTRSIIDYLDIDRHERALAWLPMNYVYGLSIINTHLAQGATLLLTNSGPVQPGFWRFVKQHAATSLSGVPYSWEILKKLRFTRMDLPSLKTLTQAGGKLRPELHSEMAAWAADKGLRFFVMYGASEATSRMGYLPPELAADHPGVMGRAIPGGRFALEDETGAEITAAGERGELVYYGENVTLGYATCRADLAKGDERHGRLATGDMASRNEAGLYTIVGRKTRFLKVFGNRVGLDELEHLVVNAFPSTECVAVGRDDNVQVFITDAHQAEAVKSYLAKTCQLHHSAFRVTGIEAIPKNPAGKTLYRQLEALCD
;
A
#
# COMPACT_ATOMS: atom_id res chain seq x y z
N MET A 1 8.03 -17.87 15.22
CA MET A 1 7.87 -16.43 15.58
C MET A 1 6.60 -16.29 16.39
N THR A 2 6.68 -15.63 17.54
CA THR A 2 5.48 -15.24 18.32
C THR A 2 4.66 -14.26 17.48
N PRO A 3 3.33 -14.39 17.42
CA PRO A 3 2.48 -13.43 16.73
C PRO A 3 2.69 -12.01 17.27
N PHE A 4 2.78 -11.02 16.39
CA PHE A 4 3.06 -9.62 16.76
C PHE A 4 1.98 -8.99 17.66
N TRP A 5 0.78 -9.55 17.69
CA TRP A 5 -0.30 -9.14 18.60
C TRP A 5 -0.19 -9.74 19.99
N GLN A 6 0.69 -10.73 20.20
CA GLN A 6 1.04 -11.27 21.51
C GLN A 6 2.29 -10.56 22.03
N LEU A 7 2.06 -9.37 22.59
CA LEU A 7 3.13 -8.50 23.06
C LEU A 7 3.88 -9.08 24.28
N ALA A 8 5.15 -8.70 24.45
CA ALA A 8 5.98 -9.07 25.60
C ALA A 8 5.51 -8.30 26.86
N ALA A 9 4.56 -8.88 27.60
CA ALA A 9 3.90 -8.24 28.76
C ALA A 9 4.84 -7.97 29.96
N ASP A 10 6.02 -8.53 29.97
CA ASP A 10 7.08 -8.34 30.98
C ASP A 10 8.18 -7.35 30.56
N SER A 11 8.11 -6.80 29.35
CA SER A 11 9.14 -5.90 28.80
C SER A 11 8.85 -4.43 29.12
N ASP A 12 9.85 -3.76 29.71
CA ASP A 12 9.85 -2.31 29.91
C ASP A 12 10.47 -1.53 28.74
N ALA A 13 10.82 -2.21 27.64
CA ALA A 13 11.25 -1.54 26.41
C ALA A 13 10.10 -0.68 25.86
N VAL A 14 10.45 0.46 25.28
CA VAL A 14 9.47 1.38 24.67
C VAL A 14 8.93 0.76 23.40
N ALA A 15 7.63 0.52 23.37
CA ALA A 15 6.90 0.00 22.20
C ALA A 15 6.45 1.11 21.25
N VAL A 16 5.97 2.22 21.80
CA VAL A 16 5.33 3.31 21.06
C VAL A 16 5.75 4.67 21.62
N ILE A 17 5.97 5.63 20.75
CA ILE A 17 6.02 7.06 21.09
C ILE A 17 5.09 7.79 20.13
N ASP A 18 4.22 8.67 20.64
CA ASP A 18 3.29 9.46 19.83
C ASP A 18 3.76 10.91 19.59
N GLU A 19 2.99 11.67 18.83
CA GLU A 19 3.29 13.09 18.51
C GLU A 19 3.31 14.01 19.74
N GLN A 20 2.67 13.62 20.83
CA GLN A 20 2.67 14.33 22.11
C GLN A 20 3.89 13.95 22.97
N ASN A 21 4.77 13.09 22.45
CA ASN A 21 5.92 12.51 23.14
C ASN A 21 5.51 11.60 24.32
N ILE A 22 4.30 11.07 24.31
CA ILE A 22 3.88 10.05 25.26
C ILE A 22 4.47 8.72 24.83
N ALA A 23 5.26 8.12 25.71
CA ALA A 23 5.87 6.82 25.48
C ALA A 23 5.08 5.75 26.24
N LEU A 24 4.81 4.62 25.57
CA LEU A 24 4.27 3.41 26.16
C LEU A 24 5.30 2.28 26.04
N THR A 25 5.53 1.59 27.14
CA THR A 25 6.32 0.34 27.15
C THR A 25 5.51 -0.81 26.55
N TYR A 26 6.16 -1.89 26.19
CA TYR A 26 5.50 -3.14 25.79
C TYR A 26 4.56 -3.66 26.87
N ARG A 27 4.96 -3.55 28.14
CA ARG A 27 4.13 -3.90 29.31
C ARG A 27 2.83 -3.09 29.35
N GLU A 28 2.93 -1.77 29.26
CA GLU A 28 1.76 -0.88 29.33
C GLU A 28 0.85 -1.06 28.11
N LEU A 29 1.42 -1.21 26.92
CA LEU A 29 0.67 -1.51 25.72
C LEU A 29 -0.05 -2.88 25.82
N ALA A 30 0.64 -3.92 26.31
CA ALA A 30 0.05 -5.24 26.52
C ALA A 30 -1.10 -5.22 27.54
N GLN A 31 -0.97 -4.46 28.62
CA GLN A 31 -2.04 -4.29 29.60
C GLN A 31 -3.28 -3.63 29.00
N SER A 32 -3.09 -2.55 28.23
CA SER A 32 -4.19 -1.85 27.53
C SER A 32 -4.87 -2.75 26.50
N VAL A 33 -4.10 -3.52 25.76
CA VAL A 33 -4.59 -4.50 24.76
C VAL A 33 -5.37 -5.62 25.45
N ALA A 34 -4.86 -6.17 26.55
CA ALA A 34 -5.53 -7.24 27.29
C ALA A 34 -6.87 -6.77 27.89
N ALA A 35 -6.89 -5.58 28.52
CA ALA A 35 -8.09 -5.00 29.11
C ALA A 35 -9.22 -4.82 28.07
N LEU A 36 -8.88 -4.33 26.88
CA LEU A 36 -9.88 -4.19 25.81
C LEU A 36 -10.26 -5.57 25.23
N ALA A 37 -9.31 -6.49 25.07
CA ALA A 37 -9.58 -7.81 24.53
C ALA A 37 -10.58 -8.63 25.39
N GLU A 38 -10.55 -8.46 26.71
CA GLU A 38 -11.51 -9.09 27.65
C GLU A 38 -12.95 -8.62 27.43
N THR A 39 -13.16 -7.45 26.85
CA THR A 39 -14.51 -6.92 26.55
C THR A 39 -15.06 -7.35 25.19
N LEU A 40 -14.21 -7.91 24.33
CA LEU A 40 -14.56 -8.29 22.96
C LEU A 40 -14.92 -9.77 22.86
N PRO A 41 -16.15 -10.11 22.44
CA PRO A 41 -16.46 -11.51 22.12
C PRO A 41 -15.60 -12.04 20.97
N ALA A 42 -15.19 -13.30 21.09
CA ALA A 42 -14.54 -13.96 19.98
C ALA A 42 -15.44 -13.95 18.73
N ARG A 43 -14.82 -13.76 17.56
CA ARG A 43 -15.52 -13.64 16.26
C ARG A 43 -16.46 -12.44 16.14
N ALA A 44 -16.40 -11.46 17.05
CA ALA A 44 -17.07 -10.18 16.83
C ALA A 44 -16.49 -9.45 15.62
N LEU A 45 -17.35 -8.82 14.83
CA LEU A 45 -16.93 -7.87 13.80
C LEU A 45 -16.84 -6.48 14.44
N VAL A 46 -15.66 -5.86 14.36
CA VAL A 46 -15.37 -4.55 14.96
C VAL A 46 -14.96 -3.58 13.86
N PHE A 47 -15.65 -2.45 13.72
CA PHE A 47 -15.17 -1.36 12.87
C PHE A 47 -14.20 -0.50 13.67
N CYS A 48 -12.93 -0.46 13.25
CA CYS A 48 -11.89 0.34 13.87
C CYS A 48 -11.69 1.62 13.06
N LEU A 49 -12.25 2.74 13.54
CA LEU A 49 -12.02 4.07 12.97
C LEU A 49 -10.67 4.58 13.48
N CYS A 50 -9.62 4.43 12.70
CA CYS A 50 -8.25 4.57 13.15
C CYS A 50 -7.52 5.77 12.55
N ASP A 51 -6.56 6.23 13.31
CA ASP A 51 -5.46 7.09 12.92
C ASP A 51 -4.15 6.49 13.46
N ASN A 52 -3.01 7.16 13.25
CA ASN A 52 -1.74 6.71 13.80
C ASN A 52 -1.59 7.16 15.25
N SER A 53 -2.34 6.52 16.15
CA SER A 53 -2.32 6.81 17.59
C SER A 53 -2.26 5.52 18.43
N PRO A 54 -1.80 5.62 19.70
CA PRO A 54 -1.78 4.48 20.61
C PRO A 54 -3.16 3.84 20.80
N GLY A 55 -4.23 4.65 20.88
CA GLY A 55 -5.59 4.15 21.07
C GLY A 55 -6.09 3.32 19.87
N ALA A 56 -5.80 3.76 18.64
CA ALA A 56 -6.12 2.99 17.44
C ALA A 56 -5.33 1.67 17.39
N LEU A 57 -4.05 1.72 17.76
CA LEU A 57 -3.18 0.53 17.84
C LEU A 57 -3.71 -0.49 18.86
N VAL A 58 -4.13 -0.03 20.04
CA VAL A 58 -4.74 -0.89 21.08
C VAL A 58 -5.96 -1.61 20.52
N GLY A 59 -6.87 -0.92 19.83
CA GLY A 59 -8.05 -1.52 19.21
C GLY A 59 -7.71 -2.62 18.21
N TYR A 60 -6.75 -2.36 17.31
CA TYR A 60 -6.30 -3.35 16.34
C TYR A 60 -5.74 -4.62 17.00
N LEU A 61 -4.82 -4.44 17.94
CA LEU A 61 -4.16 -5.56 18.62
C LEU A 61 -5.13 -6.33 19.55
N ALA A 62 -6.05 -5.63 20.23
CA ALA A 62 -7.05 -6.26 21.08
C ALA A 62 -8.00 -7.14 20.27
N CYS A 63 -8.44 -6.68 19.09
CA CYS A 63 -9.28 -7.49 18.22
C CYS A 63 -8.55 -8.80 17.83
N LEU A 64 -7.28 -8.74 17.42
CA LEU A 64 -6.52 -9.94 17.06
C LEU A 64 -6.31 -10.88 18.26
N ASN A 65 -6.06 -10.35 19.47
CA ASN A 65 -5.92 -11.14 20.67
C ASN A 65 -7.24 -11.83 21.08
N ALA A 66 -8.35 -11.12 21.03
CA ALA A 66 -9.68 -11.64 21.34
C ALA A 66 -10.24 -12.58 20.25
N ARG A 67 -9.51 -12.76 19.13
CA ARG A 67 -10.01 -13.42 17.91
C ARG A 67 -11.29 -12.76 17.36
N ALA A 68 -11.50 -11.49 17.64
CA ALA A 68 -12.43 -10.64 16.93
C ALA A 68 -11.81 -10.19 15.59
N VAL A 69 -12.65 -9.75 14.66
CA VAL A 69 -12.21 -9.37 13.30
C VAL A 69 -12.35 -7.86 13.13
N PRO A 70 -11.26 -7.08 13.12
CA PRO A 70 -11.32 -5.67 12.84
C PRO A 70 -11.49 -5.39 11.33
N LEU A 71 -12.31 -4.40 11.01
CA LEU A 71 -12.26 -3.68 9.74
C LEU A 71 -11.57 -2.34 9.99
N MET A 72 -10.38 -2.16 9.41
CA MET A 72 -9.60 -0.92 9.58
C MET A 72 -10.10 0.15 8.62
N LEU A 73 -10.63 1.23 9.17
CA LEU A 73 -11.19 2.37 8.45
C LEU A 73 -10.49 3.67 8.87
N ASP A 74 -10.39 4.62 7.97
CA ASP A 74 -9.91 5.95 8.31
C ASP A 74 -10.90 6.64 9.24
N LYS A 75 -10.45 7.29 10.32
CA LYS A 75 -11.32 8.02 11.24
C LYS A 75 -12.09 9.17 10.58
N THR A 76 -11.59 9.65 9.42
CA THR A 76 -12.22 10.71 8.62
C THR A 76 -13.06 10.17 7.46
N ILE A 77 -13.40 8.88 7.49
CA ILE A 77 -14.26 8.26 6.47
C ILE A 77 -15.55 9.06 6.27
N ALA A 78 -15.96 9.25 5.01
CA ALA A 78 -17.18 9.97 4.71
C ALA A 78 -18.40 9.29 5.40
N PRO A 79 -19.26 10.05 6.08
CA PRO A 79 -20.39 9.48 6.84
C PRO A 79 -21.28 8.57 6.01
N GLU A 80 -21.52 8.91 4.74
CA GLU A 80 -22.34 8.13 3.82
C GLU A 80 -21.70 6.77 3.52
N LEU A 81 -20.38 6.73 3.35
CA LEU A 81 -19.65 5.48 3.12
C LEU A 81 -19.60 4.62 4.38
N LEU A 82 -19.42 5.24 5.55
CA LEU A 82 -19.50 4.52 6.82
C LEU A 82 -20.89 3.89 7.01
N GLN A 83 -21.95 4.66 6.73
CA GLN A 83 -23.33 4.15 6.86
C GLN A 83 -23.58 2.98 5.89
N GLN A 84 -23.12 3.06 4.64
CA GLN A 84 -23.19 1.94 3.69
C GLN A 84 -22.50 0.68 4.21
N LEU A 85 -21.31 0.82 4.81
CA LEU A 85 -20.58 -0.29 5.40
C LEU A 85 -21.33 -0.87 6.60
N LEU A 86 -21.91 -0.03 7.47
CA LEU A 86 -22.73 -0.43 8.61
C LEU A 86 -23.95 -1.23 8.17
N ASP A 87 -24.64 -0.78 7.13
CA ASP A 87 -25.84 -1.42 6.59
C ASP A 87 -25.51 -2.79 5.97
N ILE A 88 -24.38 -2.91 5.26
CA ILE A 88 -23.98 -4.14 4.59
C ILE A 88 -23.46 -5.18 5.58
N TYR A 89 -22.52 -4.77 6.46
CA TYR A 89 -21.77 -5.71 7.29
C TYR A 89 -22.29 -5.86 8.70
N ARG A 90 -23.07 -4.89 9.23
CA ARG A 90 -23.69 -4.89 10.55
C ARG A 90 -22.72 -5.35 11.64
N PRO A 91 -21.65 -4.57 11.94
CA PRO A 91 -20.69 -4.93 12.97
C PRO A 91 -21.34 -4.96 14.34
N GLY A 92 -20.80 -5.78 15.25
CA GLY A 92 -21.23 -5.78 16.65
C GLY A 92 -20.73 -4.55 17.38
N PHE A 93 -19.57 -4.03 17.00
CA PHE A 93 -18.88 -2.96 17.72
C PHE A 93 -18.23 -1.94 16.79
N ILE A 94 -18.08 -0.70 17.31
CA ILE A 94 -17.22 0.32 16.74
C ILE A 94 -16.18 0.72 17.78
N TRP A 95 -14.91 0.70 17.41
CA TRP A 95 -13.80 1.27 18.17
C TRP A 95 -13.40 2.60 17.54
N GLN A 96 -13.61 3.70 18.26
CA GLN A 96 -13.40 5.05 17.72
C GLN A 96 -12.97 6.06 18.77
N GLN A 97 -12.41 7.18 18.32
CA GLN A 97 -12.05 8.30 19.17
C GLN A 97 -13.29 8.99 19.72
N GLY A 98 -13.45 8.97 21.04
CA GLY A 98 -14.45 9.72 21.79
C GLY A 98 -13.84 10.97 22.46
N ALA A 99 -14.60 11.60 23.38
CA ALA A 99 -14.18 12.81 24.10
C ALA A 99 -13.00 12.55 25.07
N GLU A 100 -12.96 11.38 25.70
CA GLU A 100 -11.97 10.99 26.71
C GLU A 100 -10.90 10.02 26.17
N GLY A 101 -10.81 9.84 24.85
CA GLY A 101 -9.95 8.86 24.20
C GLY A 101 -10.73 7.86 23.35
N TYR A 102 -10.07 6.81 22.93
CA TYR A 102 -10.74 5.75 22.18
C TYR A 102 -11.71 4.98 23.06
N ALA A 103 -12.91 4.67 22.54
CA ALA A 103 -13.96 3.95 23.24
C ALA A 103 -14.58 2.87 22.34
N LEU A 104 -15.06 1.79 22.97
CA LEU A 104 -15.81 0.72 22.34
C LEU A 104 -17.30 1.02 22.45
N GLU A 105 -17.96 1.16 21.31
CA GLU A 105 -19.42 1.29 21.20
C GLU A 105 -20.03 -0.05 20.82
N ASP A 106 -20.95 -0.55 21.61
CA ASP A 106 -21.71 -1.77 21.34
C ASP A 106 -22.97 -1.44 20.53
N LEU A 107 -23.01 -1.91 19.29
CA LEU A 107 -24.15 -1.73 18.38
C LEU A 107 -25.25 -2.78 18.58
N GLN A 108 -25.08 -3.70 19.53
CA GLN A 108 -26.04 -4.76 19.87
C GLN A 108 -26.43 -5.64 18.65
N GLN A 109 -25.51 -5.80 17.69
CA GLN A 109 -25.72 -6.65 16.54
C GLN A 109 -25.13 -8.05 16.83
N PRO A 110 -25.83 -9.12 16.41
CA PRO A 110 -25.29 -10.47 16.57
C PRO A 110 -24.02 -10.63 15.75
N ALA A 111 -23.06 -11.43 16.27
CA ALA A 111 -21.86 -11.77 15.53
C ALA A 111 -22.21 -12.43 14.18
N PRO A 112 -21.58 -12.04 13.07
CA PRO A 112 -21.76 -12.73 11.80
C PRO A 112 -21.10 -14.11 11.85
N GLU A 113 -21.61 -15.03 11.04
CA GLU A 113 -20.85 -16.23 10.70
C GLU A 113 -19.58 -15.84 9.94
N MET A 114 -18.43 -16.38 10.35
CA MET A 114 -17.13 -16.08 9.75
C MET A 114 -16.27 -17.33 9.66
N ASP A 115 -15.45 -17.39 8.61
CA ASP A 115 -14.39 -18.39 8.51
C ASP A 115 -13.42 -18.28 9.69
N ASP A 116 -13.07 -19.40 10.31
CA ASP A 116 -12.23 -19.43 11.53
C ASP A 116 -10.83 -18.84 11.33
N SER A 117 -10.32 -18.86 10.12
CA SER A 117 -9.00 -18.30 9.77
C SER A 117 -9.04 -16.78 9.57
N LEU A 118 -10.23 -16.17 9.36
CA LEU A 118 -10.37 -14.74 9.10
C LEU A 118 -9.89 -13.92 10.31
N ALA A 119 -8.93 -13.04 10.09
CA ALA A 119 -8.29 -12.22 11.11
C ALA A 119 -8.51 -10.72 10.94
N LEU A 120 -8.59 -10.25 9.69
CA LEU A 120 -8.58 -8.81 9.38
C LEU A 120 -9.33 -8.54 8.09
N LEU A 121 -10.03 -7.42 8.06
CA LEU A 121 -10.65 -6.85 6.87
C LEU A 121 -10.00 -5.51 6.52
N ILE A 122 -9.70 -5.33 5.24
CA ILE A 122 -9.16 -4.07 4.71
C ILE A 122 -10.04 -3.60 3.55
N ALA A 123 -10.47 -2.35 3.60
CA ALA A 123 -11.17 -1.74 2.47
C ALA A 123 -10.18 -1.47 1.33
N THR A 124 -10.54 -1.85 0.10
CA THR A 124 -9.76 -1.46 -1.06
C THR A 124 -10.27 -0.11 -1.58
N SER A 125 -9.34 0.72 -2.06
CA SER A 125 -9.66 1.96 -2.79
C SER A 125 -10.23 1.67 -4.18
N GLY A 126 -11.18 0.73 -4.26
CA GLY A 126 -11.70 0.22 -5.53
C GLY A 126 -12.45 1.27 -6.33
N SER A 127 -12.21 1.28 -7.62
CA SER A 127 -12.85 2.11 -8.64
C SER A 127 -14.35 1.83 -8.85
N THR A 128 -14.97 0.91 -8.11
CA THR A 128 -16.29 0.36 -8.41
C THR A 128 -17.44 0.85 -7.52
N GLY A 129 -17.19 1.79 -6.58
CA GLY A 129 -18.28 2.38 -5.76
C GLY A 129 -18.97 1.46 -4.76
N SER A 130 -18.70 0.15 -4.79
CA SER A 130 -19.15 -0.82 -3.79
C SER A 130 -18.03 -1.10 -2.79
N PRO A 131 -18.29 -1.06 -1.48
CA PRO A 131 -17.29 -1.32 -0.45
C PRO A 131 -16.89 -2.81 -0.47
N LYS A 132 -15.83 -3.10 -1.22
CA LYS A 132 -15.23 -4.42 -1.34
C LYS A 132 -14.11 -4.55 -0.32
N LEU A 133 -14.21 -5.54 0.56
CA LEU A 133 -13.24 -5.78 1.60
C LEU A 133 -12.34 -6.96 1.23
N VAL A 134 -11.05 -6.84 1.49
CA VAL A 134 -10.10 -7.96 1.41
C VAL A 134 -10.13 -8.72 2.73
N ARG A 135 -10.30 -10.04 2.66
CA ARG A 135 -10.33 -10.95 3.81
C ARG A 135 -8.93 -11.54 4.04
N GLN A 136 -8.28 -11.15 5.13
CA GLN A 136 -6.94 -11.61 5.50
C GLN A 136 -7.00 -12.60 6.66
N SER A 137 -6.28 -13.71 6.55
CA SER A 137 -6.17 -14.70 7.62
C SER A 137 -5.03 -14.39 8.58
N TYR A 138 -5.06 -15.01 9.78
CA TYR A 138 -3.93 -14.98 10.73
C TYR A 138 -2.63 -15.48 10.07
N GLN A 139 -2.72 -16.54 9.24
CA GLN A 139 -1.57 -17.06 8.51
C GLN A 139 -1.02 -16.04 7.50
N ASN A 140 -1.89 -15.35 6.76
CA ASN A 140 -1.46 -14.32 5.82
C ASN A 140 -0.68 -13.20 6.53
N LEU A 141 -1.19 -12.72 7.69
CA LEU A 141 -0.53 -11.68 8.48
C LEU A 141 0.86 -12.13 8.95
N LEU A 142 0.97 -13.35 9.49
CA LEU A 142 2.23 -13.89 10.00
C LEU A 142 3.24 -14.15 8.88
N ALA A 143 2.80 -14.74 7.77
CA ALA A 143 3.68 -15.03 6.62
C ALA A 143 4.26 -13.75 6.04
N ASN A 144 3.44 -12.72 5.82
CA ASN A 144 3.92 -11.44 5.28
C ASN A 144 4.82 -10.70 6.27
N THR A 145 4.47 -10.69 7.57
CA THR A 145 5.28 -10.08 8.62
C THR A 145 6.67 -10.72 8.69
N ARG A 146 6.76 -12.05 8.71
CA ARG A 146 8.03 -12.78 8.73
C ARG A 146 8.89 -12.46 7.52
N SER A 147 8.29 -12.52 6.34
CA SER A 147 8.98 -12.25 5.08
C SER A 147 9.54 -10.83 5.01
N ILE A 148 8.78 -9.82 5.47
CA ILE A 148 9.23 -8.42 5.47
C ILE A 148 10.39 -8.23 6.46
N ILE A 149 10.31 -8.80 7.65
CA ILE A 149 11.37 -8.76 8.64
C ILE A 149 12.68 -9.32 8.06
N ASP A 150 12.58 -10.45 7.36
CA ASP A 150 13.74 -11.16 6.79
C ASP A 150 14.48 -10.29 5.76
N TYR A 151 13.79 -9.77 4.72
CA TYR A 151 14.50 -9.03 3.67
C TYR A 151 14.85 -7.58 4.04
N LEU A 152 14.15 -6.96 5.00
CA LEU A 152 14.49 -5.64 5.51
C LEU A 152 15.49 -5.69 6.66
N ASP A 153 15.77 -6.89 7.20
CA ASP A 153 16.65 -7.09 8.35
C ASP A 153 16.22 -6.23 9.56
N ILE A 154 14.92 -6.34 9.91
CA ILE A 154 14.34 -5.56 11.01
C ILE A 154 14.70 -6.22 12.34
N ASP A 155 15.26 -5.44 13.26
CA ASP A 155 15.59 -5.87 14.61
C ASP A 155 14.93 -4.99 15.70
N ARG A 156 15.15 -5.37 16.96
CA ARG A 156 14.61 -4.67 18.14
C ARG A 156 15.17 -3.25 18.35
N HIS A 157 16.22 -2.87 17.66
CA HIS A 157 16.84 -1.54 17.79
C HIS A 157 16.26 -0.53 16.79
N GLU A 158 15.38 -0.98 15.92
CA GLU A 158 14.68 -0.10 14.98
C GLU A 158 13.71 0.82 15.71
N ARG A 159 13.60 2.04 15.17
CA ARG A 159 12.66 3.09 15.58
C ARG A 159 11.90 3.55 14.35
N ALA A 160 10.85 2.81 14.03
CA ALA A 160 10.15 2.98 12.76
C ALA A 160 9.21 4.18 12.79
N LEU A 161 9.33 5.06 11.80
CA LEU A 161 8.39 6.16 11.62
C LEU A 161 7.10 5.64 10.98
N ALA A 162 6.05 5.51 11.78
CA ALA A 162 4.72 5.06 11.37
C ALA A 162 3.83 6.27 11.09
N TRP A 163 3.97 6.87 9.91
CA TRP A 163 3.21 8.02 9.43
C TRP A 163 2.27 7.68 8.26
N LEU A 164 2.49 6.52 7.61
CA LEU A 164 1.51 6.00 6.66
C LEU A 164 0.29 5.47 7.40
N PRO A 165 -0.94 5.70 6.91
CA PRO A 165 -2.17 5.35 7.64
C PRO A 165 -2.26 3.88 8.03
N MET A 166 -2.73 3.58 9.26
CA MET A 166 -2.94 2.21 9.75
C MET A 166 -3.98 1.42 8.95
N ASN A 167 -4.97 2.09 8.36
CA ASN A 167 -5.97 1.46 7.50
C ASN A 167 -5.46 1.15 6.09
N TYR A 168 -4.20 1.48 5.81
CA TYR A 168 -3.50 1.13 4.59
C TYR A 168 -2.50 0.01 4.85
N VAL A 169 -2.57 -1.06 4.06
CA VAL A 169 -1.74 -2.27 4.26
C VAL A 169 -0.23 -2.00 4.35
N TYR A 170 0.26 -0.94 3.68
CA TYR A 170 1.65 -0.54 3.79
C TYR A 170 1.97 0.00 5.19
N GLY A 171 1.18 0.95 5.69
CA GLY A 171 1.34 1.48 7.04
C GLY A 171 1.19 0.39 8.10
N LEU A 172 0.15 -0.43 7.97
CA LEU A 172 -0.10 -1.53 8.89
C LEU A 172 1.03 -2.55 8.93
N SER A 173 1.67 -2.85 7.78
CA SER A 173 2.80 -3.78 7.74
C SER A 173 4.03 -3.27 8.47
N ILE A 174 4.25 -1.95 8.54
CA ILE A 174 5.33 -1.35 9.35
C ILE A 174 5.06 -1.64 10.84
N ILE A 175 3.82 -1.43 11.27
CA ILE A 175 3.41 -1.70 12.65
C ILE A 175 3.64 -3.18 13.01
N ASN A 176 3.11 -4.09 12.20
CA ASN A 176 3.19 -5.53 12.44
C ASN A 176 4.62 -6.03 12.55
N THR A 177 5.50 -5.61 11.64
CA THR A 177 6.90 -6.07 11.57
C THR A 177 7.73 -5.58 12.75
N HIS A 178 7.56 -4.32 13.13
CA HIS A 178 8.35 -3.73 14.21
C HIS A 178 7.88 -4.21 15.58
N LEU A 179 6.58 -4.36 15.81
CA LEU A 179 6.07 -5.00 17.03
C LEU A 179 6.52 -6.46 17.16
N ALA A 180 6.56 -7.22 16.04
CA ALA A 180 7.05 -8.61 16.04
C ALA A 180 8.50 -8.74 16.49
N GLN A 181 9.30 -7.70 16.31
CA GLN A 181 10.73 -7.66 16.67
C GLN A 181 11.01 -6.97 18.02
N GLY A 182 9.99 -6.45 18.69
CA GLY A 182 10.18 -5.70 19.93
C GLY A 182 10.81 -4.32 19.70
N ALA A 183 10.67 -3.76 18.50
CA ALA A 183 11.16 -2.45 18.10
C ALA A 183 10.23 -1.32 18.53
N THR A 184 10.66 -0.07 18.44
CA THR A 184 9.84 1.11 18.78
C THR A 184 9.11 1.65 17.56
N LEU A 185 7.81 1.91 17.70
CA LEU A 185 6.99 2.63 16.74
C LEU A 185 6.92 4.12 17.10
N LEU A 186 7.22 4.98 16.15
CA LEU A 186 7.06 6.43 16.24
C LEU A 186 5.78 6.80 15.48
N LEU A 187 4.66 6.94 16.20
CA LEU A 187 3.34 7.17 15.61
C LEU A 187 3.09 8.66 15.36
N THR A 188 2.77 9.02 14.13
CA THR A 188 2.45 10.41 13.75
C THR A 188 1.40 10.47 12.65
N ASN A 189 0.48 11.42 12.76
CA ASN A 189 -0.47 11.78 11.71
C ASN A 189 0.04 12.95 10.85
N SER A 190 1.17 13.53 11.24
CA SER A 190 1.83 14.61 10.51
C SER A 190 2.57 14.08 9.29
N GLY A 191 2.66 14.89 8.24
CA GLY A 191 3.41 14.58 7.03
C GLY A 191 4.66 15.47 6.84
N PRO A 192 5.51 15.17 5.85
CA PRO A 192 6.82 15.81 5.65
C PRO A 192 6.79 17.33 5.44
N VAL A 193 5.64 17.91 5.05
CA VAL A 193 5.48 19.37 4.85
C VAL A 193 5.27 20.12 6.17
N GLN A 194 4.97 19.39 7.24
CA GLN A 194 4.72 19.99 8.56
C GLN A 194 6.03 20.08 9.37
N PRO A 195 6.40 21.25 9.93
CA PRO A 195 7.65 21.39 10.68
C PRO A 195 7.77 20.44 11.89
N GLY A 196 6.65 20.10 12.51
CA GLY A 196 6.58 19.15 13.63
C GLY A 196 7.09 17.74 13.27
N PHE A 197 6.81 17.30 12.04
CA PHE A 197 7.25 16.00 11.54
C PHE A 197 8.77 15.80 11.67
N TRP A 198 9.56 16.71 11.12
CA TRP A 198 11.03 16.59 11.16
C TRP A 198 11.62 16.76 12.55
N ARG A 199 10.97 17.55 13.41
CA ARG A 199 11.36 17.66 14.82
C ARG A 199 11.16 16.32 15.52
N PHE A 200 10.01 15.68 15.33
CA PHE A 200 9.69 14.37 15.87
C PHE A 200 10.66 13.29 15.37
N VAL A 201 10.93 13.24 14.05
CA VAL A 201 11.91 12.33 13.43
C VAL A 201 13.29 12.44 14.08
N LYS A 202 13.79 13.68 14.27
CA LYS A 202 15.11 13.93 14.86
C LYS A 202 15.15 13.64 16.36
N GLN A 203 14.16 14.12 17.11
CA GLN A 203 14.07 13.97 18.56
C GLN A 203 14.04 12.50 18.96
N HIS A 204 13.31 11.68 18.22
CA HIS A 204 13.16 10.28 18.54
C HIS A 204 14.09 9.37 17.73
N ALA A 205 15.06 9.95 17.02
CA ALA A 205 16.08 9.22 16.29
C ALA A 205 15.48 8.12 15.38
N ALA A 206 14.54 8.48 14.52
CA ALA A 206 13.91 7.54 13.59
C ALA A 206 14.96 6.84 12.72
N THR A 207 14.86 5.51 12.60
CA THR A 207 15.81 4.68 11.83
C THR A 207 15.30 4.34 10.45
N SER A 208 13.99 4.42 10.22
CA SER A 208 13.39 4.11 8.92
C SER A 208 12.35 5.14 8.49
N LEU A 209 12.30 5.38 7.18
CA LEU A 209 11.31 6.25 6.52
C LEU A 209 10.71 5.51 5.34
N SER A 210 9.39 5.39 5.35
CA SER A 210 8.60 4.72 4.31
C SER A 210 7.78 5.73 3.53
N GLY A 211 7.60 5.54 2.22
CA GLY A 211 6.80 6.46 1.43
C GLY A 211 6.23 5.85 0.16
N VAL A 212 5.08 6.38 -0.29
CA VAL A 212 4.54 6.15 -1.63
C VAL A 212 5.23 7.07 -2.65
N PRO A 213 5.10 6.87 -3.97
CA PRO A 213 5.77 7.72 -4.97
C PRO A 213 5.55 9.22 -4.73
N TYR A 214 4.33 9.62 -4.43
CA TYR A 214 4.01 11.02 -4.12
C TYR A 214 4.78 11.56 -2.91
N SER A 215 4.97 10.74 -1.88
CA SER A 215 5.78 11.11 -0.70
C SER A 215 7.22 11.41 -1.10
N TRP A 216 7.82 10.60 -1.96
CA TRP A 216 9.18 10.78 -2.45
C TRP A 216 9.33 12.02 -3.32
N GLU A 217 8.31 12.40 -4.11
CA GLU A 217 8.27 13.66 -4.85
C GLU A 217 8.25 14.88 -3.89
N ILE A 218 7.46 14.82 -2.84
CA ILE A 218 7.45 15.86 -1.79
C ILE A 218 8.81 15.94 -1.10
N LEU A 219 9.39 14.82 -0.71
CA LEU A 219 10.71 14.76 -0.07
C LEU A 219 11.80 15.37 -0.96
N LYS A 220 11.76 15.14 -2.27
CA LYS A 220 12.64 15.78 -3.24
C LYS A 220 12.47 17.30 -3.23
N LYS A 221 11.22 17.81 -3.31
CA LYS A 221 10.91 19.25 -3.24
C LYS A 221 11.40 19.89 -1.95
N LEU A 222 11.31 19.18 -0.82
CA LEU A 222 11.81 19.60 0.49
C LEU A 222 13.34 19.50 0.63
N ARG A 223 14.04 19.03 -0.41
CA ARG A 223 15.50 18.80 -0.39
C ARG A 223 15.91 17.84 0.74
N PHE A 224 15.13 16.78 0.94
CA PHE A 224 15.36 15.74 1.95
C PHE A 224 16.81 15.25 2.01
N THR A 225 17.46 15.09 0.86
CA THR A 225 18.85 14.65 0.73
C THR A 225 19.89 15.58 1.38
N ARG A 226 19.48 16.81 1.79
CA ARG A 226 20.33 17.78 2.49
C ARG A 226 20.06 17.84 3.99
N MET A 227 19.09 17.08 4.48
CA MET A 227 18.75 17.07 5.90
C MET A 227 19.75 16.22 6.68
N ASP A 228 20.09 16.70 7.87
CA ASP A 228 20.91 15.93 8.82
C ASP A 228 19.99 14.98 9.61
N LEU A 229 20.06 13.69 9.31
CA LEU A 229 19.26 12.61 9.90
C LEU A 229 20.16 11.41 10.19
N PRO A 230 21.09 11.52 11.17
CA PRO A 230 22.16 10.55 11.37
C PRO A 230 21.68 9.18 11.86
N SER A 231 20.47 9.09 12.41
CA SER A 231 19.87 7.83 12.87
C SER A 231 19.24 7.00 11.75
N LEU A 232 18.99 7.62 10.60
CA LEU A 232 18.31 6.97 9.49
C LEU A 232 19.18 5.87 8.88
N LYS A 233 18.60 4.70 8.61
CA LYS A 233 19.27 3.52 8.06
C LYS A 233 18.57 2.96 6.85
N THR A 234 17.23 2.93 6.89
CA THR A 234 16.41 2.25 5.89
C THR A 234 15.34 3.17 5.32
N LEU A 235 15.29 3.18 3.99
CA LEU A 235 14.29 3.90 3.21
C LEU A 235 13.49 2.89 2.40
N THR A 236 12.17 3.03 2.38
CA THR A 236 11.33 2.10 1.63
C THR A 236 10.31 2.84 0.78
N GLN A 237 10.09 2.35 -0.43
CA GLN A 237 9.13 2.85 -1.40
C GLN A 237 8.20 1.72 -1.83
N ALA A 238 6.89 1.95 -1.81
CA ALA A 238 5.86 1.04 -2.32
C ALA A 238 4.57 1.80 -2.67
N GLY A 239 3.54 1.07 -3.12
CA GLY A 239 2.20 1.61 -3.35
C GLY A 239 1.99 2.25 -4.72
N GLY A 240 3.00 2.27 -5.57
CA GLY A 240 2.98 2.73 -6.95
C GLY A 240 4.37 2.71 -7.56
N LYS A 241 4.45 2.92 -8.87
CA LYS A 241 5.73 2.97 -9.59
C LYS A 241 6.40 4.33 -9.36
N LEU A 242 7.61 4.31 -8.80
CA LEU A 242 8.43 5.50 -8.68
C LEU A 242 8.99 5.86 -10.06
N ARG A 243 9.03 7.16 -10.40
CA ARG A 243 9.64 7.61 -11.66
C ARG A 243 11.11 7.19 -11.71
N PRO A 244 11.62 6.68 -12.85
CA PRO A 244 13.00 6.16 -12.96
C PRO A 244 14.07 7.15 -12.51
N GLU A 245 13.91 8.44 -12.83
CA GLU A 245 14.88 9.49 -12.48
C GLU A 245 14.93 9.70 -10.95
N LEU A 246 13.77 9.73 -10.30
CA LEU A 246 13.69 9.88 -8.84
C LEU A 246 14.18 8.63 -8.14
N HIS A 247 13.89 7.45 -8.71
CA HIS A 247 14.42 6.18 -8.22
C HIS A 247 15.96 6.20 -8.24
N SER A 248 16.56 6.50 -9.38
CA SER A 248 18.03 6.58 -9.53
C SER A 248 18.65 7.59 -8.57
N GLU A 249 18.05 8.79 -8.47
CA GLU A 249 18.53 9.85 -7.58
C GLU A 249 18.53 9.41 -6.11
N MET A 250 17.42 8.82 -5.65
CA MET A 250 17.30 8.38 -4.26
C MET A 250 18.17 7.17 -3.95
N ALA A 251 18.28 6.22 -4.86
CA ALA A 251 19.12 5.04 -4.69
C ALA A 251 20.61 5.40 -4.65
N ALA A 252 21.07 6.26 -5.56
CA ALA A 252 22.47 6.71 -5.57
C ALA A 252 22.80 7.52 -4.30
N TRP A 253 21.91 8.44 -3.89
CA TRP A 253 22.11 9.19 -2.66
C TRP A 253 22.13 8.30 -1.42
N ALA A 254 21.23 7.33 -1.33
CA ALA A 254 21.19 6.40 -0.22
C ALA A 254 22.48 5.56 -0.14
N ALA A 255 22.96 5.05 -1.27
CA ALA A 255 24.23 4.32 -1.35
C ALA A 255 25.43 5.17 -0.90
N ASP A 256 25.52 6.44 -1.34
CA ASP A 256 26.56 7.39 -0.90
C ASP A 256 26.54 7.62 0.62
N LYS A 257 25.36 7.58 1.25
CA LYS A 257 25.19 7.75 2.70
C LYS A 257 25.25 6.45 3.51
N GLY A 258 25.46 5.30 2.86
CA GLY A 258 25.40 4.00 3.53
C GLY A 258 24.00 3.62 4.01
N LEU A 259 22.96 4.18 3.42
CA LEU A 259 21.56 3.88 3.70
C LEU A 259 21.07 2.78 2.75
N ARG A 260 20.08 2.01 3.18
CA ARG A 260 19.40 1.00 2.35
C ARG A 260 18.13 1.60 1.73
N PHE A 261 18.03 1.63 0.42
CA PHE A 261 16.83 2.08 -0.30
C PHE A 261 16.15 0.91 -1.00
N PHE A 262 15.00 0.50 -0.48
CA PHE A 262 14.21 -0.60 -1.04
C PHE A 262 13.06 -0.07 -1.88
N VAL A 263 12.99 -0.50 -3.13
CA VAL A 263 11.80 -0.37 -3.97
C VAL A 263 11.00 -1.66 -3.86
N MET A 264 9.72 -1.55 -3.53
CA MET A 264 8.89 -2.71 -3.21
C MET A 264 7.59 -2.71 -4.02
N TYR A 265 7.06 -3.91 -4.23
CA TYR A 265 5.80 -4.14 -4.89
C TYR A 265 4.85 -4.92 -3.99
N GLY A 266 3.55 -4.56 -4.01
CA GLY A 266 2.56 -5.25 -3.21
C GLY A 266 1.14 -4.83 -3.52
N ALA A 267 0.20 -5.59 -2.97
CA ALA A 267 -1.23 -5.35 -3.07
C ALA A 267 -1.94 -5.81 -1.80
N SER A 268 -3.11 -5.22 -1.50
CA SER A 268 -3.94 -5.64 -0.35
C SER A 268 -4.34 -7.11 -0.46
N GLU A 269 -4.49 -7.61 -1.67
CA GLU A 269 -4.83 -8.98 -2.04
C GLU A 269 -3.74 -10.02 -1.70
N ALA A 270 -2.53 -9.56 -1.41
CA ALA A 270 -1.44 -10.37 -0.88
C ALA A 270 -0.94 -9.82 0.47
N THR A 271 -1.86 -9.42 1.32
CA THR A 271 -1.68 -8.82 2.65
C THR A 271 -1.01 -7.46 2.56
N SER A 272 0.24 -7.37 2.05
CA SER A 272 0.92 -6.08 1.82
C SER A 272 1.99 -6.19 0.74
N ARG A 273 3.03 -7.01 0.96
CA ARG A 273 4.20 -7.10 0.08
C ARG A 273 4.24 -8.40 -0.69
N MET A 274 4.68 -8.32 -1.94
CA MET A 274 4.91 -9.46 -2.84
C MET A 274 6.32 -9.46 -3.41
N GLY A 275 6.94 -8.30 -3.59
CA GLY A 275 8.26 -8.18 -4.19
C GLY A 275 9.07 -7.02 -3.67
N TYR A 276 10.38 -7.10 -3.84
CA TYR A 276 11.33 -6.04 -3.51
C TYR A 276 12.54 -6.07 -4.43
N LEU A 277 13.11 -4.91 -4.67
CA LEU A 277 14.41 -4.75 -5.30
C LEU A 277 15.45 -4.61 -4.19
N PRO A 278 16.45 -5.51 -4.13
CA PRO A 278 17.55 -5.39 -3.18
C PRO A 278 18.24 -4.03 -3.28
N PRO A 279 18.62 -3.38 -2.16
CA PRO A 279 19.16 -2.03 -2.18
C PRO A 279 20.48 -1.90 -2.95
N GLU A 280 21.28 -2.96 -3.02
CA GLU A 280 22.51 -3.03 -3.80
C GLU A 280 22.27 -2.99 -5.32
N LEU A 281 21.06 -3.31 -5.77
CA LEU A 281 20.66 -3.27 -7.19
C LEU A 281 19.85 -2.03 -7.55
N ALA A 282 19.42 -1.24 -6.55
CA ALA A 282 18.46 -0.18 -6.77
C ALA A 282 18.98 0.94 -7.69
N ALA A 283 20.25 1.29 -7.59
CA ALA A 283 20.85 2.36 -8.42
C ALA A 283 20.95 1.97 -9.90
N ASP A 284 21.26 0.71 -10.19
CA ASP A 284 21.51 0.21 -11.55
C ASP A 284 20.23 -0.26 -12.25
N HIS A 285 19.11 -0.44 -11.52
CA HIS A 285 17.88 -0.99 -12.05
C HIS A 285 16.66 -0.07 -11.81
N PRO A 286 16.68 1.18 -12.30
CA PRO A 286 15.58 2.11 -12.10
C PRO A 286 14.29 1.61 -12.77
N GLY A 287 13.16 1.71 -12.03
CA GLY A 287 11.84 1.28 -12.51
C GLY A 287 11.57 -0.23 -12.44
N VAL A 288 12.57 -1.02 -12.02
CA VAL A 288 12.40 -2.47 -11.73
C VAL A 288 11.80 -2.66 -10.35
N MET A 289 10.87 -3.61 -10.19
CA MET A 289 10.28 -3.93 -8.89
C MET A 289 11.02 -5.02 -8.12
N GLY A 290 11.98 -5.68 -8.77
CA GLY A 290 12.84 -6.69 -8.18
C GLY A 290 12.35 -8.13 -8.30
N ARG A 291 12.46 -8.88 -7.21
CA ARG A 291 12.11 -10.31 -7.09
C ARG A 291 11.07 -10.54 -6.01
N ALA A 292 10.49 -11.74 -5.97
CA ALA A 292 9.53 -12.10 -4.92
C ALA A 292 10.17 -12.04 -3.53
N ILE A 293 9.35 -11.71 -2.53
CA ILE A 293 9.76 -11.75 -1.12
C ILE A 293 10.05 -13.19 -0.67
N PRO A 294 10.81 -13.40 0.41
CA PRO A 294 11.04 -14.72 1.00
C PRO A 294 9.71 -15.47 1.25
N GLY A 295 9.62 -16.72 0.81
CA GLY A 295 8.40 -17.52 0.88
C GLY A 295 7.38 -17.27 -0.23
N GLY A 296 7.65 -16.31 -1.14
CA GLY A 296 6.84 -16.04 -2.32
C GLY A 296 7.50 -16.44 -3.63
N ARG A 297 6.70 -16.54 -4.70
CA ARG A 297 7.16 -16.78 -6.08
C ARG A 297 6.37 -15.96 -7.07
N PHE A 298 7.06 -15.33 -8.02
CA PHE A 298 6.42 -14.76 -9.22
C PHE A 298 6.48 -15.73 -10.38
N ALA A 299 5.43 -15.69 -11.20
CA ALA A 299 5.39 -16.29 -12.53
C ALA A 299 4.82 -15.27 -13.53
N LEU A 300 5.16 -15.41 -14.80
CA LEU A 300 4.49 -14.73 -15.90
C LEU A 300 3.62 -15.73 -16.61
N GLU A 301 2.36 -15.43 -16.82
CA GLU A 301 1.43 -16.30 -17.54
C GLU A 301 0.94 -15.62 -18.82
N ASP A 302 0.78 -16.40 -19.88
CA ASP A 302 0.19 -15.97 -21.14
C ASP A 302 -1.36 -15.97 -21.06
N GLU A 303 -2.01 -15.67 -22.18
CA GLU A 303 -3.49 -15.63 -22.27
C GLU A 303 -4.14 -17.02 -22.06
N THR A 304 -3.39 -18.11 -22.22
CA THR A 304 -3.87 -19.49 -21.98
C THR A 304 -3.63 -19.96 -20.55
N GLY A 305 -2.88 -19.18 -19.74
CA GLY A 305 -2.45 -19.53 -18.39
C GLY A 305 -1.16 -20.36 -18.35
N ALA A 306 -0.46 -20.51 -19.47
CA ALA A 306 0.84 -21.19 -19.50
C ALA A 306 1.95 -20.27 -18.98
N GLU A 307 2.89 -20.83 -18.19
CA GLU A 307 3.99 -20.07 -17.61
C GLU A 307 5.02 -19.70 -18.68
N ILE A 308 5.33 -18.40 -18.81
CA ILE A 308 6.34 -17.84 -19.69
C ILE A 308 7.69 -17.88 -18.96
N THR A 309 8.65 -18.61 -19.50
CA THR A 309 9.98 -18.80 -18.91
C THR A 309 11.08 -17.99 -19.60
N ALA A 310 10.87 -17.53 -20.82
CA ALA A 310 11.85 -16.76 -21.57
C ALA A 310 12.04 -15.35 -20.99
N ALA A 311 13.28 -14.89 -20.89
CA ALA A 311 13.58 -13.54 -20.45
C ALA A 311 13.15 -12.52 -21.52
N GLY A 312 12.65 -11.36 -21.07
CA GLY A 312 12.19 -10.26 -21.92
C GLY A 312 10.75 -10.41 -22.43
N GLU A 313 10.17 -11.59 -22.40
CA GLU A 313 8.76 -11.78 -22.75
C GLU A 313 7.82 -11.17 -21.72
N ARG A 314 6.63 -10.76 -22.18
CA ARG A 314 5.61 -10.12 -21.36
C ARG A 314 4.47 -11.09 -21.07
N GLY A 315 4.02 -11.14 -19.82
CA GLY A 315 2.86 -11.91 -19.40
C GLY A 315 2.15 -11.25 -18.22
N GLU A 316 1.01 -11.83 -17.85
CA GLU A 316 0.36 -11.43 -16.60
C GLU A 316 1.21 -11.88 -15.42
N LEU A 317 1.50 -10.97 -14.50
CA LEU A 317 2.20 -11.30 -13.27
C LEU A 317 1.27 -12.07 -12.34
N VAL A 318 1.68 -13.28 -12.00
CA VAL A 318 1.01 -14.11 -11.01
C VAL A 318 1.92 -14.29 -9.81
N TYR A 319 1.36 -14.14 -8.62
CA TYR A 319 2.09 -14.30 -7.37
C TYR A 319 1.58 -15.51 -6.60
N TYR A 320 2.50 -16.28 -6.03
CA TYR A 320 2.24 -17.41 -5.15
C TYR A 320 2.88 -17.17 -3.80
N GLY A 321 2.13 -17.37 -2.71
CA GLY A 321 2.64 -17.21 -1.36
C GLY A 321 1.57 -17.37 -0.28
N GLU A 322 1.98 -17.74 0.93
CA GLU A 322 1.09 -17.90 2.10
C GLU A 322 0.43 -16.58 2.53
N ASN A 323 0.95 -15.46 2.08
CA ASN A 323 0.40 -14.12 2.33
C ASN A 323 -0.69 -13.71 1.33
N VAL A 324 -1.00 -14.54 0.32
CA VAL A 324 -2.16 -14.32 -0.56
C VAL A 324 -3.42 -14.51 0.27
N THR A 325 -4.32 -13.52 0.21
CA THR A 325 -5.48 -13.42 1.07
C THR A 325 -6.61 -14.36 0.67
N LEU A 326 -7.57 -14.59 1.57
CA LEU A 326 -8.68 -15.54 1.37
C LEU A 326 -9.61 -15.19 0.19
N GLY A 327 -9.62 -13.94 -0.23
CA GLY A 327 -10.53 -13.42 -1.26
C GLY A 327 -11.17 -12.11 -0.82
N TYR A 328 -12.34 -11.81 -1.38
CA TYR A 328 -13.07 -10.59 -1.08
C TYR A 328 -14.36 -10.87 -0.30
N ALA A 329 -14.85 -9.88 0.41
CA ALA A 329 -16.20 -9.79 0.89
C ALA A 329 -16.88 -8.56 0.25
N THR A 330 -18.09 -8.75 -0.26
CA THR A 330 -18.97 -7.71 -0.82
C THR A 330 -20.26 -7.57 -0.01
N CYS A 331 -20.53 -8.54 0.85
CA CYS A 331 -21.62 -8.55 1.79
C CYS A 331 -21.24 -9.31 3.07
N ARG A 332 -22.08 -9.24 4.08
CA ARG A 332 -21.87 -9.90 5.38
C ARG A 332 -21.70 -11.42 5.27
N ALA A 333 -22.45 -12.09 4.39
CA ALA A 333 -22.38 -13.53 4.21
C ALA A 333 -21.04 -14.02 3.64
N ASP A 334 -20.32 -13.13 2.91
CA ASP A 334 -18.99 -13.46 2.37
C ASP A 334 -17.92 -13.63 3.45
N LEU A 335 -18.18 -13.21 4.70
CA LEU A 335 -17.23 -13.37 5.80
C LEU A 335 -17.07 -14.84 6.22
N ALA A 336 -18.08 -15.69 5.93
CA ALA A 336 -18.05 -17.12 6.20
C ALA A 336 -17.31 -17.94 5.12
N LYS A 337 -16.96 -17.32 3.99
CA LYS A 337 -16.23 -18.02 2.92
C LYS A 337 -14.80 -18.36 3.36
N GLY A 338 -14.36 -19.58 3.07
CA GLY A 338 -12.97 -20.00 3.26
C GLY A 338 -12.02 -19.35 2.26
N ASP A 339 -10.86 -19.98 2.07
CA ASP A 339 -9.85 -19.52 1.10
C ASP A 339 -10.31 -19.79 -0.34
N GLU A 340 -10.55 -18.73 -1.10
CA GLU A 340 -10.94 -18.81 -2.51
C GLU A 340 -9.74 -18.68 -3.47
N ARG A 341 -8.55 -18.36 -2.95
CA ARG A 341 -7.34 -18.10 -3.76
C ARG A 341 -6.28 -19.17 -3.67
N HIS A 342 -6.29 -19.97 -2.61
CA HIS A 342 -5.37 -21.08 -2.41
C HIS A 342 -3.90 -20.68 -2.63
N GLY A 343 -3.51 -19.52 -2.09
CA GLY A 343 -2.15 -19.02 -2.18
C GLY A 343 -1.73 -18.50 -3.56
N ARG A 344 -2.64 -18.37 -4.56
CA ARG A 344 -2.38 -17.84 -5.91
C ARG A 344 -3.11 -16.54 -6.15
N LEU A 345 -2.40 -15.53 -6.64
CA LEU A 345 -2.97 -14.22 -7.02
C LEU A 345 -2.56 -13.86 -8.45
N ALA A 346 -3.52 -13.90 -9.38
CA ALA A 346 -3.41 -13.21 -10.65
C ALA A 346 -3.56 -11.71 -10.39
N THR A 347 -2.47 -10.93 -10.56
CA THR A 347 -2.41 -9.56 -10.08
C THR A 347 -3.17 -8.57 -10.98
N GLY A 348 -3.42 -8.95 -12.22
CA GLY A 348 -3.91 -8.05 -13.26
C GLY A 348 -2.85 -7.07 -13.76
N ASP A 349 -1.61 -7.17 -13.27
CA ASP A 349 -0.48 -6.41 -13.80
C ASP A 349 0.24 -7.22 -14.87
N MET A 350 0.63 -6.55 -15.96
CA MET A 350 1.51 -7.10 -16.98
C MET A 350 2.95 -6.81 -16.58
N ALA A 351 3.81 -7.82 -16.70
CA ALA A 351 5.23 -7.70 -16.34
C ALA A 351 6.14 -8.40 -17.35
N SER A 352 7.42 -8.10 -17.28
CA SER A 352 8.48 -8.85 -17.93
C SER A 352 9.57 -9.21 -16.91
N ARG A 353 10.34 -10.25 -17.19
CA ARG A 353 11.47 -10.70 -16.36
C ARG A 353 12.76 -10.60 -17.18
N ASN A 354 13.79 -9.96 -16.64
CA ASN A 354 15.10 -9.91 -17.29
C ASN A 354 15.92 -11.20 -17.02
N GLU A 355 17.10 -11.30 -17.63
CA GLU A 355 18.02 -12.45 -17.47
C GLU A 355 18.52 -12.63 -16.02
N ALA A 356 18.59 -11.55 -15.24
CA ALA A 356 18.94 -11.59 -13.81
C ALA A 356 17.76 -12.05 -12.92
N GLY A 357 16.61 -12.40 -13.49
CA GLY A 357 15.44 -12.84 -12.75
C GLY A 357 14.66 -11.69 -12.07
N LEU A 358 14.93 -10.44 -12.42
CA LEU A 358 14.24 -9.27 -11.87
C LEU A 358 13.02 -8.92 -12.72
N TYR A 359 11.91 -8.62 -12.05
CA TYR A 359 10.64 -8.31 -12.68
C TYR A 359 10.42 -6.79 -12.81
N THR A 360 9.80 -6.39 -13.92
CA THR A 360 9.40 -5.01 -14.20
C THR A 360 7.93 -4.97 -14.57
N ILE A 361 7.12 -4.16 -13.89
CA ILE A 361 5.73 -3.91 -14.26
C ILE A 361 5.71 -3.02 -15.51
N VAL A 362 5.02 -3.49 -16.55
CA VAL A 362 4.91 -2.78 -17.83
C VAL A 362 3.52 -2.19 -18.09
N GLY A 363 2.51 -2.56 -17.28
CA GLY A 363 1.17 -1.99 -17.37
C GLY A 363 0.10 -2.83 -16.65
N ARG A 364 -1.17 -2.49 -16.86
CA ARG A 364 -2.32 -3.24 -16.36
C ARG A 364 -2.98 -4.07 -17.45
N LYS A 365 -3.35 -5.32 -17.15
CA LYS A 365 -4.05 -6.22 -18.08
C LYS A 365 -5.37 -5.63 -18.58
N THR A 366 -6.08 -4.87 -17.75
CA THR A 366 -7.39 -4.27 -18.06
C THR A 366 -7.31 -2.82 -18.55
N ARG A 367 -6.13 -2.17 -18.47
CA ARG A 367 -5.93 -0.79 -18.94
C ARG A 367 -5.40 -0.77 -20.37
N PHE A 368 -6.24 -1.22 -21.30
CA PHE A 368 -5.98 -1.10 -22.73
C PHE A 368 -7.28 -0.71 -23.46
N LEU A 369 -7.11 -0.11 -24.63
CA LEU A 369 -8.19 0.17 -25.56
C LEU A 369 -7.89 -0.52 -26.89
N LYS A 370 -8.95 -0.86 -27.63
CA LYS A 370 -8.82 -1.25 -29.03
C LYS A 370 -8.90 0.02 -29.88
N VAL A 371 -7.83 0.39 -30.53
CA VAL A 371 -7.75 1.60 -31.35
C VAL A 371 -7.47 1.18 -32.78
N PHE A 372 -8.46 1.33 -33.65
CA PHE A 372 -8.41 0.89 -35.06
C PHE A 372 -7.93 -0.56 -35.21
N GLY A 373 -8.41 -1.44 -34.33
CA GLY A 373 -8.05 -2.86 -34.31
C GLY A 373 -6.74 -3.20 -33.56
N ASN A 374 -5.97 -2.21 -33.16
CA ASN A 374 -4.73 -2.41 -32.38
C ASN A 374 -5.03 -2.33 -30.90
N ARG A 375 -4.38 -3.21 -30.09
CA ARG A 375 -4.43 -3.13 -28.62
C ARG A 375 -3.42 -2.09 -28.15
N VAL A 376 -3.90 -1.04 -27.50
CA VAL A 376 -3.09 0.08 -27.00
C VAL A 376 -3.17 0.11 -25.48
N GLY A 377 -2.05 -0.11 -24.79
CA GLY A 377 -1.94 -0.03 -23.36
C GLY A 377 -1.92 1.40 -22.86
N LEU A 378 -2.87 1.79 -22.02
CA LEU A 378 -2.94 3.17 -21.51
C LEU A 378 -1.75 3.52 -20.62
N ASP A 379 -1.30 2.59 -19.79
CA ASP A 379 -0.08 2.76 -18.97
C ASP A 379 1.18 2.92 -19.83
N GLU A 380 1.24 2.23 -20.98
CA GLU A 380 2.34 2.36 -21.93
C GLU A 380 2.37 3.75 -22.57
N LEU A 381 1.21 4.28 -22.95
CA LEU A 381 1.07 5.66 -23.45
C LEU A 381 1.54 6.69 -22.43
N GLU A 382 1.14 6.53 -21.16
CA GLU A 382 1.57 7.40 -20.06
C GLU A 382 3.08 7.39 -19.91
N HIS A 383 3.70 6.21 -19.93
CA HIS A 383 5.17 6.08 -19.88
C HIS A 383 5.88 6.71 -21.07
N LEU A 384 5.36 6.54 -22.29
CA LEU A 384 5.92 7.16 -23.49
C LEU A 384 5.92 8.68 -23.37
N VAL A 385 4.81 9.26 -22.91
CA VAL A 385 4.68 10.71 -22.74
C VAL A 385 5.63 11.22 -21.65
N VAL A 386 5.65 10.61 -20.46
CA VAL A 386 6.51 11.06 -19.35
C VAL A 386 7.99 10.97 -19.72
N ASN A 387 8.40 9.95 -20.47
CA ASN A 387 9.80 9.80 -20.92
C ASN A 387 10.19 10.85 -21.95
N ALA A 388 9.30 11.19 -22.89
CA ALA A 388 9.58 12.18 -23.94
C ALA A 388 9.39 13.64 -23.45
N PHE A 389 8.54 13.85 -22.45
CA PHE A 389 8.15 15.16 -21.91
C PHE A 389 8.27 15.16 -20.37
N PRO A 390 9.50 15.16 -19.81
CA PRO A 390 9.72 14.95 -18.36
C PRO A 390 9.13 16.03 -17.45
N SER A 391 8.79 17.20 -18.00
CA SER A 391 8.20 18.31 -17.23
C SER A 391 6.69 18.16 -16.99
N THR A 392 6.02 17.18 -17.63
CA THR A 392 4.58 17.01 -17.55
C THR A 392 4.18 15.70 -16.87
N GLU A 393 3.13 15.74 -16.05
CA GLU A 393 2.45 14.53 -15.62
C GLU A 393 1.45 14.13 -16.72
N CYS A 394 1.22 12.83 -16.88
CA CYS A 394 0.36 12.30 -17.93
C CYS A 394 -0.52 11.18 -17.38
N VAL A 395 -1.80 11.19 -17.77
CA VAL A 395 -2.75 10.09 -17.53
C VAL A 395 -3.59 9.87 -18.79
N ALA A 396 -3.72 8.61 -19.19
CA ALA A 396 -4.52 8.19 -20.32
C ALA A 396 -5.78 7.43 -19.86
N VAL A 397 -6.93 7.79 -20.42
CA VAL A 397 -8.22 7.13 -20.24
C VAL A 397 -8.94 7.09 -21.59
N GLY A 398 -10.15 6.58 -21.66
CA GLY A 398 -10.97 6.66 -22.86
C GLY A 398 -11.76 5.41 -23.15
N ARG A 399 -12.20 5.31 -24.42
CA ARG A 399 -12.96 4.19 -24.99
C ARG A 399 -12.26 3.71 -26.25
N ASP A 400 -12.65 2.54 -26.73
CA ASP A 400 -12.15 2.04 -28.03
C ASP A 400 -12.25 3.12 -29.11
N ASP A 401 -11.19 3.21 -29.90
CA ASP A 401 -10.97 4.22 -30.96
C ASP A 401 -10.87 5.69 -30.50
N ASN A 402 -10.92 5.98 -29.20
CA ASN A 402 -10.85 7.34 -28.67
C ASN A 402 -10.05 7.38 -27.35
N VAL A 403 -8.77 7.63 -27.49
CA VAL A 403 -7.85 7.77 -26.35
C VAL A 403 -7.82 9.22 -25.88
N GLN A 404 -8.24 9.47 -24.65
CA GLN A 404 -8.10 10.76 -24.00
C GLN A 404 -6.85 10.78 -23.14
N VAL A 405 -5.96 11.73 -23.41
CA VAL A 405 -4.72 11.91 -22.64
C VAL A 405 -4.76 13.25 -21.91
N PHE A 406 -4.66 13.22 -20.60
CA PHE A 406 -4.58 14.41 -19.77
C PHE A 406 -3.12 14.68 -19.40
N ILE A 407 -2.68 15.92 -19.55
CA ILE A 407 -1.33 16.36 -19.24
C ILE A 407 -1.36 17.64 -18.41
N THR A 408 -0.34 17.85 -17.56
CA THR A 408 -0.29 19.05 -16.69
C THR A 408 0.31 20.28 -17.39
N ASP A 409 1.00 20.11 -18.51
CA ASP A 409 1.49 21.23 -19.34
C ASP A 409 0.68 21.35 -20.64
N ALA A 410 -0.34 22.18 -20.64
CA ALA A 410 -1.23 22.38 -21.78
C ALA A 410 -0.51 22.86 -23.05
N HIS A 411 0.64 23.54 -22.94
CA HIS A 411 1.41 24.02 -24.09
C HIS A 411 2.03 22.87 -24.90
N GLN A 412 2.18 21.70 -24.32
CA GLN A 412 2.75 20.52 -24.95
C GLN A 412 1.68 19.62 -25.64
N ALA A 413 0.40 19.97 -25.57
CA ALA A 413 -0.70 19.09 -26.02
C ALA A 413 -0.52 18.61 -27.48
N GLU A 414 -0.26 19.50 -28.43
CA GLU A 414 -0.08 19.14 -29.84
C GLU A 414 1.23 18.35 -30.08
N ALA A 415 2.29 18.66 -29.34
CA ALA A 415 3.55 17.93 -29.44
C ALA A 415 3.39 16.49 -28.90
N VAL A 416 2.72 16.31 -27.77
CA VAL A 416 2.37 14.98 -27.17
C VAL A 416 1.50 14.18 -28.14
N LYS A 417 0.46 14.80 -28.71
CA LYS A 417 -0.43 14.14 -29.68
C LYS A 417 0.31 13.63 -30.89
N SER A 418 1.17 14.48 -31.48
CA SER A 418 1.99 14.13 -32.63
C SER A 418 2.99 13.04 -32.32
N TYR A 419 3.62 13.10 -31.15
CA TYR A 419 4.55 12.10 -30.67
C TYR A 419 3.89 10.73 -30.50
N LEU A 420 2.71 10.67 -29.83
CA LEU A 420 1.96 9.45 -29.63
C LEU A 420 1.51 8.83 -30.94
N ALA A 421 0.95 9.63 -31.85
CA ALA A 421 0.50 9.16 -33.16
C ALA A 421 1.66 8.51 -33.95
N LYS A 422 2.83 9.14 -33.96
CA LYS A 422 4.03 8.63 -34.62
C LYS A 422 4.58 7.37 -33.95
N THR A 423 4.71 7.37 -32.63
CA THR A 423 5.34 6.27 -31.87
C THR A 423 4.46 5.03 -31.87
N CYS A 424 3.15 5.20 -31.73
CA CYS A 424 2.18 4.09 -31.75
C CYS A 424 1.78 3.67 -33.18
N GLN A 425 2.24 4.38 -34.21
CA GLN A 425 1.87 4.17 -35.62
C GLN A 425 0.34 4.20 -35.85
N LEU A 426 -0.35 5.09 -35.13
CA LEU A 426 -1.78 5.29 -35.20
C LEU A 426 -2.11 6.65 -35.80
N HIS A 427 -3.29 6.76 -36.44
CA HIS A 427 -3.75 8.04 -36.93
C HIS A 427 -3.96 9.01 -35.75
N HIS A 428 -3.60 10.29 -35.95
CA HIS A 428 -3.69 11.33 -34.91
C HIS A 428 -5.10 11.55 -34.34
N SER A 429 -6.14 11.17 -35.07
CA SER A 429 -7.53 11.24 -34.58
C SER A 429 -7.84 10.25 -33.44
N ALA A 430 -6.97 9.24 -33.24
CA ALA A 430 -7.08 8.31 -32.12
C ALA A 430 -6.85 8.99 -30.76
N PHE A 431 -6.12 10.10 -30.76
CA PHE A 431 -5.68 10.77 -29.55
C PHE A 431 -6.31 12.16 -29.41
N ARG A 432 -6.91 12.40 -28.25
CA ARG A 432 -7.30 13.74 -27.79
C ARG A 432 -6.44 14.07 -26.57
N VAL A 433 -5.63 15.13 -26.66
CA VAL A 433 -4.75 15.56 -25.58
C VAL A 433 -5.27 16.85 -24.98
N THR A 434 -5.50 16.86 -23.66
CA THR A 434 -6.07 17.99 -22.93
C THR A 434 -5.18 18.36 -21.75
N GLY A 435 -4.86 19.66 -21.65
CA GLY A 435 -4.17 20.20 -20.46
C GLY A 435 -5.13 20.33 -19.27
N ILE A 436 -4.67 19.91 -18.10
CA ILE A 436 -5.37 20.11 -16.83
C ILE A 436 -4.39 20.68 -15.79
N GLU A 437 -4.91 21.38 -14.79
CA GLU A 437 -4.07 22.01 -13.76
C GLU A 437 -3.30 20.99 -12.93
N ALA A 438 -3.94 19.88 -12.56
CA ALA A 438 -3.32 18.79 -11.80
C ALA A 438 -4.03 17.45 -12.08
N ILE A 439 -3.29 16.35 -12.02
CA ILE A 439 -3.85 15.00 -12.05
C ILE A 439 -4.54 14.72 -10.69
N PRO A 440 -5.85 14.39 -10.66
CA PRO A 440 -6.53 14.09 -9.41
C PRO A 440 -5.98 12.80 -8.78
N LYS A 441 -5.59 12.89 -7.50
CA LYS A 441 -5.01 11.78 -6.72
C LYS A 441 -5.73 11.67 -5.37
N ASN A 442 -5.84 10.46 -4.84
CA ASN A 442 -6.32 10.24 -3.48
C ASN A 442 -5.22 10.55 -2.43
N PRO A 443 -5.53 10.54 -1.10
CA PRO A 443 -4.53 10.79 -0.06
C PRO A 443 -3.32 9.83 -0.08
N ALA A 444 -3.50 8.62 -0.63
CA ALA A 444 -2.42 7.65 -0.85
C ALA A 444 -1.62 7.91 -2.15
N GLY A 445 -1.87 9.00 -2.86
CA GLY A 445 -1.18 9.39 -4.09
C GLY A 445 -1.58 8.60 -5.34
N LYS A 446 -2.64 7.79 -5.28
CA LYS A 446 -3.15 7.04 -6.45
C LYS A 446 -4.06 7.91 -7.31
N THR A 447 -3.88 7.84 -8.63
CA THR A 447 -4.71 8.54 -9.62
C THR A 447 -6.19 8.13 -9.52
N LEU A 448 -7.07 9.11 -9.54
CA LEU A 448 -8.53 8.95 -9.52
C LEU A 448 -9.08 8.89 -10.96
N TYR A 449 -8.86 7.79 -11.64
CA TYR A 449 -9.21 7.60 -13.07
C TYR A 449 -10.67 7.92 -13.39
N ARG A 450 -11.62 7.57 -12.51
CA ARG A 450 -13.05 7.88 -12.73
C ARG A 450 -13.35 9.37 -12.84
N GLN A 451 -12.64 10.20 -12.08
CA GLN A 451 -12.82 11.65 -12.20
C GLN A 451 -12.32 12.16 -13.55
N LEU A 452 -11.26 11.55 -14.10
CA LEU A 452 -10.76 11.87 -15.43
C LEU A 452 -11.66 11.31 -16.54
N GLU A 453 -12.20 10.10 -16.36
CA GLU A 453 -13.19 9.52 -17.29
C GLU A 453 -14.45 10.39 -17.40
N ALA A 454 -14.92 10.98 -16.29
CA ALA A 454 -16.05 11.91 -16.28
C ALA A 454 -15.79 13.24 -17.02
N LEU A 455 -14.51 13.56 -17.29
CA LEU A 455 -14.13 14.73 -18.10
C LEU A 455 -14.04 14.40 -19.61
N CYS A 456 -14.27 13.15 -20.00
CA CYS A 456 -14.17 12.68 -21.39
C CYS A 456 -15.48 12.86 -22.18
N ASP A 457 -16.58 13.17 -21.52
CA ASP A 457 -17.90 13.46 -22.12
C ASP A 457 -17.98 14.96 -22.47
#